data_ed36161cc54df1b2b7cc5a7b43e040e3
#
_entry.id   ed36161cc54df1b2b7cc5a7b43e040e3
#
_cell.length_a   1.000
_cell.length_b   1.000
_cell.length_c   1.000
_cell.angle_alpha   90.00
_cell.angle_beta   90.00
_cell.angle_gamma   90.00
#
_symmetry.space_group_name_H-M   'P 1'
#
loop_
_entity.id
_entity.type
_entity.pdbx_description
1 polymer ?
#
loop_
_entity_poly.entity_id
_entity_poly.type
_entity_poly.pdbx_seq_one_letter_code
_entity_poly.pdbx_strand_id
1 'polypeptide(L)'
;MKTRTTTRHAHATRQQRALASPVAQAIARREVLAMQATVRGMALACMYAEHGSEQRELLANVAFIVGVGAEVAAVVPVAGDNRAGLHQALAEVVRMACDGARWDASWAAQLSLALEVSAEVMLQDAVRATAVAPGASELAADVRAGRVRLDAVAPLDVAG
;
A
#
# COMPACT_ATOMS: atom_id res chain seq x y z
N MET A 1 23.54 8.54 -39.01
CA MET A 1 22.56 8.63 -37.91
C MET A 1 22.78 7.47 -36.96
N LYS A 2 23.51 7.68 -35.86
CA LYS A 2 23.75 6.64 -34.83
C LYS A 2 22.96 6.98 -33.58
N THR A 3 22.06 6.17 -33.31
CA THR A 3 21.06 5.88 -32.32
C THR A 3 21.39 6.24 -30.87
N ARG A 4 20.57 7.14 -30.31
CA ARG A 4 20.49 7.57 -28.90
C ARG A 4 19.90 6.51 -27.94
N THR A 5 19.84 5.22 -28.33
CA THR A 5 19.17 4.15 -27.57
C THR A 5 20.05 3.53 -26.49
N THR A 6 21.36 3.70 -26.57
CA THR A 6 22.30 3.00 -25.66
C THR A 6 22.37 3.60 -24.25
N THR A 7 22.04 4.89 -24.08
CA THR A 7 22.20 5.57 -22.79
C THR A 7 21.06 5.27 -21.81
N ARG A 8 19.84 5.05 -22.29
CA ARG A 8 18.70 4.70 -21.43
C ARG A 8 18.81 3.32 -20.79
N HIS A 9 19.33 2.34 -21.55
CA HIS A 9 19.54 0.98 -21.00
C HIS A 9 20.68 0.93 -19.98
N ALA A 10 21.72 1.74 -20.13
CA ALA A 10 22.81 1.80 -19.16
C ALA A 10 22.40 2.43 -17.82
N HIS A 11 21.50 3.43 -17.85
CA HIS A 11 20.93 4.03 -16.63
C HIS A 11 19.97 3.08 -15.90
N ALA A 12 19.09 2.38 -16.64
CA ALA A 12 18.18 1.40 -16.06
C ALA A 12 18.94 0.24 -15.38
N THR A 13 20.02 -0.26 -16.02
CA THR A 13 20.84 -1.33 -15.45
C THR A 13 21.65 -0.89 -14.23
N ARG A 14 22.11 0.37 -14.16
CA ARG A 14 22.77 0.90 -12.98
C ARG A 14 21.80 1.05 -11.81
N GLN A 15 20.60 1.54 -12.08
CA GLN A 15 19.56 1.72 -11.07
C GLN A 15 19.08 0.36 -10.55
N GLN A 16 18.91 -0.63 -11.44
CA GLN A 16 18.59 -2.01 -11.05
C GLN A 16 19.71 -2.66 -10.22
N ARG A 17 20.99 -2.43 -10.56
CA ARG A 17 22.11 -2.93 -9.76
C ARG A 17 22.25 -2.24 -8.42
N ALA A 18 21.95 -0.95 -8.32
CA ALA A 18 21.93 -0.21 -7.05
C ALA A 18 20.79 -0.71 -6.15
N LEU A 19 19.62 -1.00 -6.71
CA LEU A 19 18.46 -1.55 -6.00
C LEU A 19 18.68 -3.02 -5.57
N ALA A 20 19.53 -3.77 -6.27
CA ALA A 20 19.91 -5.14 -5.93
C ALA A 20 21.05 -5.23 -4.91
N SER A 21 21.64 -4.10 -4.47
CA SER A 21 22.74 -4.13 -3.51
C SER A 21 22.24 -4.69 -2.15
N PRO A 22 23.05 -5.57 -1.50
CA PRO A 22 22.68 -6.11 -0.18
C PRO A 22 22.40 -5.04 0.86
N VAL A 23 23.09 -3.89 0.77
CA VAL A 23 22.88 -2.75 1.67
C VAL A 23 21.52 -2.11 1.46
N ALA A 24 21.13 -1.86 0.19
CA ALA A 24 19.81 -1.30 -0.13
C ALA A 24 18.68 -2.24 0.32
N GLN A 25 18.85 -3.54 0.12
CA GLN A 25 17.89 -4.55 0.59
C GLN A 25 17.79 -4.57 2.12
N ALA A 26 18.91 -4.49 2.82
CA ALA A 26 18.94 -4.45 4.29
C ALA A 26 18.25 -3.20 4.85
N ILE A 27 18.49 -2.03 4.25
CA ILE A 27 17.84 -0.77 4.63
C ILE A 27 16.33 -0.87 4.39
N ALA A 28 15.92 -1.26 3.18
CA ALA A 28 14.51 -1.40 2.82
C ALA A 28 13.78 -2.40 3.73
N ARG A 29 14.41 -3.54 4.02
CA ARG A 29 13.84 -4.53 4.95
C ARG A 29 13.69 -3.98 6.36
N ARG A 30 14.65 -3.20 6.84
CA ARG A 30 14.55 -2.55 8.15
C ARG A 30 13.38 -1.56 8.22
N GLU A 31 13.17 -0.78 7.16
CA GLU A 31 12.05 0.15 7.08
C GLU A 31 10.70 -0.58 7.07
N VAL A 32 10.58 -1.66 6.30
CA VAL A 32 9.37 -2.49 6.28
C VAL A 32 9.12 -3.13 7.64
N LEU A 33 10.14 -3.62 8.32
CA LEU A 33 10.01 -4.18 9.67
C LEU A 33 9.56 -3.13 10.70
N ALA A 34 10.05 -1.89 10.59
CA ALA A 34 9.58 -0.79 11.41
C ALA A 34 8.09 -0.47 11.15
N MET A 35 7.66 -0.52 9.89
CA MET A 35 6.24 -0.39 9.53
C MET A 35 5.38 -1.52 10.10
N GLN A 36 5.88 -2.75 10.24
CA GLN A 36 5.10 -3.86 10.81
C GLN A 36 4.64 -3.60 12.24
N ALA A 37 5.47 -2.97 13.05
CA ALA A 37 5.07 -2.59 14.42
C ALA A 37 3.92 -1.58 14.39
N THR A 38 3.98 -0.62 13.47
CA THR A 38 2.92 0.37 13.23
C THR A 38 1.65 -0.31 12.73
N VAL A 39 1.76 -1.25 11.78
CA VAL A 39 0.64 -2.03 11.23
C VAL A 39 -0.10 -2.79 12.34
N ARG A 40 0.61 -3.43 13.26
CA ARG A 40 -0.02 -4.11 14.40
C ARG A 40 -0.77 -3.15 15.30
N GLY A 41 -0.21 -1.98 15.56
CA GLY A 41 -0.88 -0.92 16.31
C GLY A 41 -2.15 -0.42 15.61
N MET A 42 -2.10 -0.25 14.29
CA MET A 42 -3.26 0.14 13.48
C MET A 42 -4.33 -0.96 13.45
N ALA A 43 -3.95 -2.23 13.34
CA ALA A 43 -4.90 -3.34 13.39
C ALA A 43 -5.70 -3.34 14.71
N LEU A 44 -5.02 -3.11 15.82
CA LEU A 44 -5.70 -2.94 17.11
C LEU A 44 -6.58 -1.69 17.13
N ALA A 45 -6.10 -0.56 16.64
CA ALA A 45 -6.88 0.67 16.55
C ALA A 45 -8.14 0.49 15.69
N CYS A 46 -8.04 -0.25 14.57
CA CYS A 46 -9.19 -0.61 13.74
C CYS A 46 -10.26 -1.38 14.49
N MET A 47 -9.87 -2.22 15.44
CA MET A 47 -10.82 -3.01 16.23
C MET A 47 -11.56 -2.19 17.30
N TYR A 48 -10.96 -1.07 17.75
CA TYR A 48 -11.45 -0.26 18.85
C TYR A 48 -11.74 1.20 18.49
N ALA A 49 -11.62 1.57 17.20
CA ALA A 49 -11.82 2.95 16.77
C ALA A 49 -13.26 3.40 17.00
N GLU A 50 -13.42 4.41 17.82
CA GLU A 50 -14.67 5.14 17.99
C GLU A 50 -14.80 6.26 16.95
N HIS A 51 -16.01 6.73 16.73
CA HIS A 51 -16.35 7.70 15.68
C HIS A 51 -15.79 9.10 15.97
N GLY A 52 -15.05 9.70 15.02
CA GLY A 52 -14.59 11.07 15.17
C GLY A 52 -13.53 11.51 14.16
N SER A 53 -12.84 12.61 14.47
CA SER A 53 -11.77 13.18 13.64
C SER A 53 -10.56 12.23 13.47
N GLU A 54 -10.35 11.34 14.43
CA GLU A 54 -9.30 10.31 14.39
C GLU A 54 -9.55 9.24 13.30
N GLN A 55 -10.80 9.05 12.90
CA GLN A 55 -11.17 8.10 11.86
C GLN A 55 -10.50 8.44 10.51
N ARG A 56 -10.42 9.71 10.14
CA ARG A 56 -9.75 10.12 8.89
C ARG A 56 -8.27 9.82 8.89
N GLU A 57 -7.62 10.08 10.02
CA GLU A 57 -6.21 9.77 10.18
C GLU A 57 -5.96 8.26 10.10
N LEU A 58 -6.81 7.47 10.75
CA LEU A 58 -6.75 6.02 10.69
C LEU A 58 -6.96 5.52 9.25
N LEU A 59 -7.98 6.01 8.54
CA LEU A 59 -8.23 5.66 7.14
C LEU A 59 -7.06 6.04 6.23
N ALA A 60 -6.44 7.20 6.44
CA ALA A 60 -5.26 7.62 5.68
C ALA A 60 -4.07 6.68 5.90
N ASN A 61 -3.82 6.28 7.14
CA ASN A 61 -2.75 5.35 7.47
C ASN A 61 -3.01 3.95 6.90
N VAL A 62 -4.25 3.47 6.97
CA VAL A 62 -4.64 2.20 6.34
C VAL A 62 -4.49 2.28 4.82
N ALA A 63 -4.95 3.37 4.19
CA ALA A 63 -4.79 3.58 2.75
C ALA A 63 -3.32 3.56 2.32
N PHE A 64 -2.43 4.15 3.11
CA PHE A 64 -0.99 4.12 2.85
C PHE A 64 -0.46 2.67 2.84
N ILE A 65 -0.67 1.94 3.93
CA ILE A 65 -0.11 0.58 4.09
C ILE A 65 -0.73 -0.38 3.07
N VAL A 66 -2.04 -0.38 2.92
CA VAL A 66 -2.74 -1.26 1.96
C VAL A 66 -2.40 -0.87 0.52
N GLY A 67 -2.24 0.42 0.24
CA GLY A 67 -1.79 0.91 -1.06
C GLY A 67 -0.40 0.41 -1.44
N VAL A 68 0.57 0.50 -0.54
CA VAL A 68 1.90 -0.09 -0.76
C VAL A 68 1.81 -1.61 -0.96
N GLY A 69 1.05 -2.31 -0.11
CA GLY A 69 0.84 -3.75 -0.22
C GLY A 69 0.24 -4.16 -1.56
N ALA A 70 -0.77 -3.46 -2.05
CA ALA A 70 -1.42 -3.71 -3.33
C ALA A 70 -0.45 -3.53 -4.52
N GLU A 71 0.36 -2.47 -4.50
CA GLU A 71 1.37 -2.21 -5.53
C GLU A 71 2.48 -3.28 -5.56
N VAL A 72 2.91 -3.75 -4.40
CA VAL A 72 3.90 -4.85 -4.33
C VAL A 72 3.25 -6.15 -4.79
N ALA A 73 2.02 -6.44 -4.36
CA ALA A 73 1.27 -7.64 -4.76
C ALA A 73 1.00 -7.73 -6.26
N ALA A 74 1.05 -6.61 -7.00
CA ALA A 74 0.91 -6.61 -8.46
C ALA A 74 2.07 -7.33 -9.17
N VAL A 75 3.25 -7.43 -8.54
CA VAL A 75 4.48 -7.95 -9.17
C VAL A 75 5.10 -9.14 -8.45
N VAL A 76 4.78 -9.38 -7.17
CA VAL A 76 5.23 -10.57 -6.45
C VAL A 76 4.18 -11.68 -6.52
N PRO A 77 4.58 -12.96 -6.44
CA PRO A 77 3.63 -14.06 -6.38
C PRO A 77 2.89 -14.02 -5.04
N VAL A 78 1.61 -13.71 -5.10
CA VAL A 78 0.69 -13.68 -3.95
C VAL A 78 -0.51 -14.56 -4.28
N ALA A 79 -1.07 -15.24 -3.30
CA ALA A 79 -2.32 -15.96 -3.48
C ALA A 79 -3.39 -15.02 -4.07
N GLY A 80 -4.13 -15.49 -5.08
CA GLY A 80 -5.08 -14.65 -5.81
C GLY A 80 -6.10 -13.95 -4.92
N ASP A 81 -6.58 -14.66 -3.90
CA ASP A 81 -7.53 -14.12 -2.92
C ASP A 81 -6.94 -12.96 -2.11
N ASN A 82 -5.66 -13.03 -1.75
CA ASN A 82 -4.98 -11.96 -1.02
C ASN A 82 -4.82 -10.71 -1.87
N ARG A 83 -4.50 -10.86 -3.16
CA ARG A 83 -4.41 -9.72 -4.09
C ARG A 83 -5.75 -9.03 -4.24
N ALA A 84 -6.81 -9.79 -4.50
CA ALA A 84 -8.16 -9.26 -4.59
C ALA A 84 -8.60 -8.60 -3.27
N GLY A 85 -8.28 -9.22 -2.13
CA GLY A 85 -8.56 -8.69 -0.80
C GLY A 85 -7.90 -7.34 -0.53
N LEU A 86 -6.65 -7.15 -0.94
CA LEU A 86 -5.96 -5.86 -0.80
C LEU A 86 -6.62 -4.75 -1.62
N HIS A 87 -6.97 -5.04 -2.86
CA HIS A 87 -7.67 -4.05 -3.70
C HIS A 87 -9.06 -3.73 -3.18
N GLN A 88 -9.80 -4.72 -2.72
CA GLN A 88 -11.11 -4.53 -2.11
C GLN A 88 -11.00 -3.67 -0.84
N ALA A 89 -10.05 -3.96 0.03
CA ALA A 89 -9.81 -3.18 1.24
C ALA A 89 -9.46 -1.72 0.92
N LEU A 90 -8.62 -1.49 -0.10
CA LEU A 90 -8.27 -0.13 -0.53
C LEU A 90 -9.48 0.61 -1.08
N ALA A 91 -10.30 -0.02 -1.92
CA ALA A 91 -11.51 0.56 -2.47
C ALA A 91 -12.50 0.95 -1.35
N GLU A 92 -12.63 0.11 -0.33
CA GLU A 92 -13.52 0.40 0.80
C GLU A 92 -13.01 1.52 1.69
N VAL A 93 -11.70 1.60 1.93
CA VAL A 93 -11.11 2.74 2.65
C VAL A 93 -11.41 4.06 1.93
N VAL A 94 -11.26 4.06 0.59
CA VAL A 94 -11.59 5.22 -0.24
C VAL A 94 -13.08 5.55 -0.18
N ARG A 95 -13.95 4.54 -0.29
CA ARG A 95 -15.39 4.73 -0.18
C ARG A 95 -15.78 5.31 1.20
N MET A 96 -15.26 4.76 2.28
CA MET A 96 -15.51 5.29 3.63
C MET A 96 -15.05 6.72 3.79
N ALA A 97 -13.91 7.07 3.18
CA ALA A 97 -13.40 8.44 3.21
C ALA A 97 -14.29 9.42 2.40
N CYS A 98 -14.86 8.97 1.27
CA CYS A 98 -15.76 9.78 0.44
C CYS A 98 -17.14 9.96 1.09
N ASP A 99 -17.70 8.88 1.61
CA ASP A 99 -19.09 8.87 2.10
C ASP A 99 -19.22 9.36 3.54
N GLY A 100 -18.12 9.58 4.25
CA GLY A 100 -18.13 9.83 5.69
C GLY A 100 -18.77 8.68 6.47
N ALA A 101 -18.68 7.45 5.91
CA ALA A 101 -19.32 6.28 6.45
C ALA A 101 -18.82 5.95 7.86
N ARG A 102 -19.73 5.47 8.69
CA ARG A 102 -19.38 5.04 10.04
C ARG A 102 -18.60 3.73 9.98
N TRP A 103 -17.57 3.68 10.79
CA TRP A 103 -16.80 2.48 11.03
C TRP A 103 -17.66 1.47 11.80
N ASP A 104 -17.71 0.23 11.34
CA ASP A 104 -18.33 -0.84 12.07
C ASP A 104 -17.36 -2.01 12.33
N ALA A 105 -17.70 -2.91 13.23
CA ALA A 105 -16.83 -4.01 13.63
C ALA A 105 -16.53 -5.00 12.50
N SER A 106 -17.41 -5.14 11.51
CA SER A 106 -17.20 -6.03 10.36
C SER A 106 -16.05 -5.53 9.48
N TRP A 107 -15.94 -4.23 9.33
CA TRP A 107 -14.85 -3.57 8.61
C TRP A 107 -13.52 -3.69 9.33
N ALA A 108 -13.52 -3.57 10.65
CA ALA A 108 -12.32 -3.68 11.46
C ALA A 108 -11.57 -5.00 11.20
N ALA A 109 -12.29 -6.12 11.13
CA ALA A 109 -11.70 -7.43 10.86
C ALA A 109 -11.07 -7.51 9.45
N GLN A 110 -11.78 -7.01 8.44
CA GLN A 110 -11.31 -7.04 7.05
C GLN A 110 -10.07 -6.15 6.85
N LEU A 111 -10.08 -4.95 7.44
CA LEU A 111 -8.94 -4.04 7.33
C LEU A 111 -7.74 -4.52 8.12
N SER A 112 -7.94 -5.15 9.28
CA SER A 112 -6.86 -5.78 10.03
C SER A 112 -6.19 -6.89 9.21
N LEU A 113 -6.96 -7.75 8.56
CA LEU A 113 -6.42 -8.78 7.68
C LEU A 113 -5.65 -8.17 6.50
N ALA A 114 -6.19 -7.13 5.87
CA ALA A 114 -5.52 -6.44 4.77
C ALA A 114 -4.19 -5.80 5.19
N LEU A 115 -4.12 -5.24 6.40
CA LEU A 115 -2.89 -4.70 6.97
C LEU A 115 -1.84 -5.79 7.21
N GLU A 116 -2.24 -6.95 7.73
CA GLU A 116 -1.33 -8.09 7.94
C GLU A 116 -0.81 -8.63 6.61
N VAL A 117 -1.69 -8.87 5.65
CA VAL A 117 -1.29 -9.32 4.30
C VAL A 117 -0.36 -8.30 3.64
N SER A 118 -0.64 -7.00 3.77
CA SER A 118 0.24 -5.94 3.25
C SER A 118 1.64 -6.02 3.86
N ALA A 119 1.75 -6.24 5.17
CA ALA A 119 3.03 -6.35 5.84
C ALA A 119 3.84 -7.56 5.36
N GLU A 120 3.19 -8.70 5.15
CA GLU A 120 3.84 -9.90 4.61
C GLU A 120 4.33 -9.69 3.17
N VAL A 121 3.48 -9.13 2.32
CA VAL A 121 3.78 -8.86 0.91
C VAL A 121 4.93 -7.86 0.77
N MET A 122 4.93 -6.79 1.57
CA MET A 122 6.02 -5.81 1.58
C MET A 122 7.37 -6.42 1.94
N LEU A 123 7.41 -7.46 2.78
CA LEU A 123 8.66 -8.16 3.10
C LEU A 123 9.18 -9.04 1.97
N GLN A 124 8.33 -9.48 1.05
CA GLN A 124 8.76 -10.25 -0.13
C GLN A 124 9.57 -9.38 -1.10
N ASP A 125 9.21 -8.09 -1.25
CA ASP A 125 9.98 -7.12 -2.04
C ASP A 125 10.02 -5.75 -1.32
N ALA A 126 10.85 -5.67 -0.30
CA ALA A 126 10.99 -4.46 0.51
C ALA A 126 11.54 -3.26 -0.29
N VAL A 127 12.37 -3.51 -1.31
CA VAL A 127 12.90 -2.45 -2.18
C VAL A 127 11.77 -1.83 -2.99
N ARG A 128 10.88 -2.65 -3.55
CA ARG A 128 9.72 -2.14 -4.27
C ARG A 128 8.75 -1.43 -3.33
N ALA A 129 8.53 -1.96 -2.12
CA ALA A 129 7.68 -1.31 -1.13
C ALA A 129 8.13 0.13 -0.84
N THR A 130 9.43 0.35 -0.66
CA THR A 130 9.98 1.69 -0.47
C THR A 130 9.89 2.56 -1.73
N ALA A 131 10.02 1.97 -2.92
CA ALA A 131 9.92 2.69 -4.19
C ALA A 131 8.51 3.19 -4.51
N VAL A 132 7.46 2.45 -4.10
CA VAL A 132 6.05 2.83 -4.35
C VAL A 132 5.44 3.66 -3.22
N ALA A 133 6.10 3.74 -2.08
CA ALA A 133 5.61 4.48 -0.91
C ALA A 133 5.22 5.95 -1.18
N PRO A 134 5.94 6.72 -2.02
CA PRO A 134 5.53 8.09 -2.34
C PRO A 134 4.12 8.19 -2.93
N GLY A 135 3.75 7.33 -3.88
CA GLY A 135 2.40 7.32 -4.48
C GLY A 135 1.32 6.96 -3.46
N ALA A 136 1.58 5.97 -2.61
CA ALA A 136 0.67 5.62 -1.52
C ALA A 136 0.55 6.75 -0.47
N SER A 137 1.63 7.52 -0.26
CA SER A 137 1.60 8.70 0.61
C SER A 137 0.72 9.82 0.06
N GLU A 138 0.72 10.03 -1.26
CA GLU A 138 -0.18 10.99 -1.92
C GLU A 138 -1.64 10.58 -1.74
N LEU A 139 -1.97 9.31 -1.95
CA LEU A 139 -3.30 8.78 -1.70
C LEU A 139 -3.74 8.98 -0.23
N ALA A 140 -2.86 8.66 0.71
CA ALA A 140 -3.12 8.86 2.14
C ALA A 140 -3.37 10.35 2.48
N ALA A 141 -2.61 11.26 1.87
CA ALA A 141 -2.82 12.69 2.04
C ALA A 141 -4.18 13.15 1.51
N ASP A 142 -4.63 12.60 0.38
CA ASP A 142 -5.94 12.90 -0.19
C ASP A 142 -7.08 12.31 0.65
N VAL A 143 -6.92 11.12 1.20
CA VAL A 143 -7.86 10.53 2.17
C VAL A 143 -7.99 11.41 3.40
N ARG A 144 -6.86 11.83 3.98
CA ARG A 144 -6.82 12.72 5.17
C ARG A 144 -7.52 14.05 4.93
N ALA A 145 -7.31 14.61 3.75
CA ALA A 145 -7.89 15.90 3.36
C ALA A 145 -9.33 15.79 2.84
N GLY A 146 -9.89 14.59 2.68
CA GLY A 146 -11.21 14.38 2.12
C GLY A 146 -11.29 14.73 0.62
N ARG A 147 -10.17 14.70 -0.11
CA ARG A 147 -10.10 15.00 -1.55
C ARG A 147 -10.13 13.78 -2.44
N VAL A 148 -10.10 12.59 -1.86
CA VAL A 148 -10.11 11.34 -2.63
C VAL A 148 -11.44 11.17 -3.35
N ARG A 149 -11.39 10.61 -4.57
CA ARG A 149 -12.56 10.33 -5.40
C ARG A 149 -12.64 8.81 -5.62
N LEU A 150 -13.87 8.29 -5.76
CA LEU A 150 -14.12 6.86 -5.96
C LEU A 150 -13.51 6.32 -7.25
N ASP A 151 -13.34 7.16 -8.27
CA ASP A 151 -12.70 6.83 -9.54
C ASP A 151 -11.16 6.76 -9.46
N ALA A 152 -10.57 7.18 -8.34
CA ALA A 152 -9.12 7.10 -8.12
C ALA A 152 -8.62 5.66 -7.88
N VAL A 153 -9.51 4.75 -7.52
CA VAL A 153 -9.21 3.32 -7.36
C VAL A 153 -9.79 2.59 -8.56
N ALA A 154 -8.98 2.39 -9.58
CA ALA A 154 -9.40 1.64 -10.76
C ALA A 154 -9.87 0.22 -10.35
N PRO A 155 -11.02 -0.26 -10.82
CA PRO A 155 -11.38 -1.66 -10.63
C PRO A 155 -10.28 -2.51 -11.25
N LEU A 156 -9.86 -3.55 -10.53
CA LEU A 156 -9.05 -4.60 -11.12
C LEU A 156 -9.82 -5.12 -12.34
N ASP A 157 -9.27 -4.92 -13.52
CA ASP A 157 -9.65 -5.74 -14.66
C ASP A 157 -9.30 -7.19 -14.29
N VAL A 158 -10.29 -7.91 -13.81
CA VAL A 158 -10.25 -9.35 -13.68
C VAL A 158 -10.40 -9.90 -15.09
N ALA A 159 -9.40 -9.62 -15.93
CA ALA A 159 -9.26 -10.27 -17.22
C ALA A 159 -8.80 -11.69 -16.94
N GLY A 160 -9.71 -12.60 -17.26
CA GLY A 160 -9.73 -14.04 -17.16
C GLY A 160 -8.44 -14.84 -17.28
#